data_bbda4198abb8d622791e871f97f17b38
#
_entry.id   bbda4198abb8d622791e871f97f17b38
#
_cell.length_a   1.000
_cell.length_b   1.000
_cell.length_c   1.000
_cell.angle_alpha   90.00
_cell.angle_beta   90.00
_cell.angle_gamma   90.00
#
_symmetry.space_group_name_H-M   'P 1'
#
loop_
_entity.id
_entity.type
_entity.pdbx_description
1 polymer ?
#
loop_
_entity_poly.entity_id
_entity_poly.type
_entity_poly.pdbx_seq_one_letter_code
_entity_poly.pdbx_strand_id
1 'polypeptide(L)'
;MLFISLLCLLGATKALAWGQKGHDVVAYIAECNLTPEAAEKIDKILGGASMVYWANWLDSASHTPEYAYTATWHYANVDEGFTYETMTKNPDGDIVETIDRIVAELKDGQLDPAQEQLYLKMLIHLVGDLHQPMHTGHLRDRGGNSVPVRFFGRESNLHAVWDSSLPEAAHKWSYTEWQNQLDRLTEEEVARIQSGTPLDWFKESNAICREIYVATSEGSDLSYDYIATYAPVIERQLLRGGHRLAGLLNEIYG
;
A
#
# COMPACT_ATOMS: atom_id res chain seq x y z
N MET A 1 -42.54 30.92 8.93
CA MET A 1 -41.27 30.39 9.47
C MET A 1 -40.88 29.22 8.59
N LEU A 2 -39.90 29.44 7.73
CA LEU A 2 -39.38 28.39 6.85
C LEU A 2 -38.19 27.71 7.57
N PHE A 3 -38.33 26.44 7.93
CA PHE A 3 -37.24 25.64 8.44
C PHE A 3 -36.40 25.18 7.25
N ILE A 4 -35.22 25.77 7.06
CA ILE A 4 -34.20 25.27 6.15
C ILE A 4 -33.46 24.18 6.90
N SER A 5 -33.76 22.91 6.57
CA SER A 5 -32.98 21.78 7.00
C SER A 5 -31.65 21.79 6.27
N LEU A 6 -30.59 22.17 6.98
CA LEU A 6 -29.21 22.07 6.51
C LEU A 6 -28.84 20.58 6.51
N LEU A 7 -28.94 19.95 5.34
CA LEU A 7 -28.47 18.58 5.11
C LEU A 7 -26.95 18.63 5.10
N CYS A 8 -26.30 18.33 6.23
CA CYS A 8 -24.85 18.06 6.24
C CYS A 8 -24.60 16.81 5.42
N LEU A 9 -24.20 16.98 4.18
CA LEU A 9 -23.54 15.95 3.40
C LEU A 9 -22.19 15.65 4.09
N LEU A 10 -22.20 14.68 5.00
CA LEU A 10 -20.99 14.00 5.42
C LEU A 10 -20.45 13.27 4.18
N GLY A 11 -19.57 13.95 3.45
CA GLY A 11 -18.78 13.31 2.43
C GLY A 11 -17.99 12.18 3.09
N ALA A 12 -18.37 10.94 2.84
CA ALA A 12 -17.55 9.80 3.18
C ALA A 12 -16.21 9.98 2.47
N THR A 13 -15.17 10.38 3.18
CA THR A 13 -13.80 10.29 2.70
C THR A 13 -13.54 8.81 2.46
N LYS A 14 -13.50 8.43 1.18
CA LYS A 14 -13.14 7.07 0.79
C LYS A 14 -11.68 6.89 1.17
N ALA A 15 -11.37 5.79 1.85
CA ALA A 15 -10.01 5.42 2.10
C ALA A 15 -9.31 5.26 0.74
N LEU A 16 -8.22 5.94 0.58
CA LEU A 16 -7.24 5.71 -0.46
C LEU A 16 -6.18 4.79 0.19
N ALA A 17 -5.54 3.99 -0.60
CA ALA A 17 -4.33 3.22 -0.28
C ALA A 17 -3.23 4.11 0.33
N TRP A 18 -2.00 3.62 0.53
CA TRP A 18 -0.92 4.57 0.81
C TRP A 18 -1.20 5.87 0.07
N GLY A 19 -1.21 7.01 0.72
CA GLY A 19 -1.32 8.28 0.01
C GLY A 19 -0.25 8.35 -1.09
N GLN A 20 -0.42 9.22 -2.06
CA GLN A 20 0.46 9.32 -3.25
C GLN A 20 1.94 9.19 -2.91
N LYS A 21 2.39 9.82 -1.83
CA LYS A 21 3.78 9.76 -1.40
C LYS A 21 4.26 8.35 -1.12
N GLY A 22 3.48 7.53 -0.44
CA GLY A 22 3.90 6.16 -0.09
C GLY A 22 4.07 5.29 -1.34
N HIS A 23 3.12 5.34 -2.26
CA HIS A 23 3.22 4.64 -3.54
C HIS A 23 4.38 5.13 -4.39
N ASP A 24 4.59 6.45 -4.48
CA ASP A 24 5.71 7.04 -5.21
C ASP A 24 7.05 6.54 -4.66
N VAL A 25 7.21 6.49 -3.33
CA VAL A 25 8.42 6.00 -2.68
C VAL A 25 8.67 4.52 -2.94
N VAL A 26 7.64 3.66 -2.77
CA VAL A 26 7.73 2.22 -3.04
C VAL A 26 8.11 1.96 -4.48
N ALA A 27 7.42 2.60 -5.42
CA ALA A 27 7.69 2.45 -6.85
C ALA A 27 9.10 2.92 -7.22
N TYR A 28 9.56 4.05 -6.67
CA TYR A 28 10.88 4.57 -6.98
C TYR A 28 12.02 3.75 -6.38
N ILE A 29 11.88 3.26 -5.14
CA ILE A 29 12.83 2.31 -4.56
C ILE A 29 12.91 1.06 -5.44
N ALA A 30 11.76 0.53 -5.90
CA ALA A 30 11.75 -0.63 -6.77
C ALA A 30 12.45 -0.34 -8.10
N GLU A 31 12.13 0.78 -8.75
CA GLU A 31 12.73 1.20 -10.01
C GLU A 31 14.26 1.31 -9.92
N CYS A 32 14.79 1.84 -8.81
CA CYS A 32 16.23 1.96 -8.56
C CYS A 32 16.94 0.62 -8.32
N ASN A 33 16.18 -0.46 -8.03
CA ASN A 33 16.70 -1.78 -7.68
C ASN A 33 16.36 -2.87 -8.73
N LEU A 34 15.94 -2.45 -9.93
CA LEU A 34 15.75 -3.37 -11.06
C LEU A 34 17.09 -3.81 -11.64
N THR A 35 17.15 -5.05 -12.13
CA THR A 35 18.23 -5.44 -13.04
C THR A 35 18.13 -4.67 -14.36
N PRO A 36 19.23 -4.50 -15.12
CA PRO A 36 19.16 -3.83 -16.42
C PRO A 36 18.15 -4.46 -17.38
N GLU A 37 18.03 -5.79 -17.37
CA GLU A 37 17.11 -6.56 -18.19
C GLU A 37 15.65 -6.29 -17.82
N ALA A 38 15.33 -6.32 -16.53
CA ALA A 38 13.99 -6.01 -16.02
C ALA A 38 13.63 -4.54 -16.32
N ALA A 39 14.55 -3.61 -16.08
CA ALA A 39 14.33 -2.19 -16.34
C ALA A 39 14.01 -1.92 -17.82
N GLU A 40 14.73 -2.52 -18.77
CA GLU A 40 14.49 -2.35 -20.22
C GLU A 40 13.10 -2.91 -20.61
N LYS A 41 12.73 -4.09 -20.10
CA LYS A 41 11.42 -4.70 -20.41
C LYS A 41 10.27 -3.89 -19.81
N ILE A 42 10.40 -3.48 -18.55
CA ILE A 42 9.38 -2.69 -17.87
C ILE A 42 9.18 -1.33 -18.55
N ASP A 43 10.26 -0.65 -18.93
CA ASP A 43 10.17 0.61 -19.69
C ASP A 43 9.36 0.44 -20.97
N LYS A 44 9.61 -0.62 -21.73
CA LYS A 44 8.84 -0.94 -22.95
C LYS A 44 7.36 -1.20 -22.66
N ILE A 45 7.06 -2.02 -21.64
CA ILE A 45 5.68 -2.37 -21.27
C ILE A 45 4.93 -1.12 -20.80
N LEU A 46 5.58 -0.24 -20.05
CA LEU A 46 4.98 1.01 -19.55
C LEU A 46 5.00 2.15 -20.59
N GLY A 47 5.54 1.92 -21.77
CA GLY A 47 5.57 2.90 -22.86
C GLY A 47 6.49 4.08 -22.61
N GLY A 48 7.59 3.88 -21.88
CA GLY A 48 8.58 4.91 -21.53
C GLY A 48 8.17 5.76 -20.31
N ALA A 49 7.09 5.42 -19.62
CA ALA A 49 6.70 6.09 -18.38
C ALA A 49 7.32 5.37 -17.18
N SER A 50 7.76 6.14 -16.16
CA SER A 50 8.33 5.55 -14.94
C SER A 50 7.28 4.73 -14.16
N MET A 51 7.75 3.84 -13.30
CA MET A 51 6.87 3.12 -12.36
C MET A 51 6.15 4.08 -11.41
N VAL A 52 6.80 5.18 -11.01
CA VAL A 52 6.20 6.23 -10.16
C VAL A 52 4.99 6.88 -10.83
N TYR A 53 5.03 7.10 -12.15
CA TYR A 53 3.89 7.66 -12.89
C TYR A 53 2.62 6.80 -12.75
N TRP A 54 2.79 5.47 -12.67
CA TRP A 54 1.67 4.52 -12.60
C TRP A 54 1.32 4.10 -11.16
N ALA A 55 2.16 4.41 -10.18
CA ALA A 55 2.03 3.91 -8.81
C ALA A 55 0.68 4.21 -8.14
N ASN A 56 0.06 5.34 -8.47
CA ASN A 56 -1.22 5.77 -7.89
C ASN A 56 -2.43 5.53 -8.83
N TRP A 57 -2.19 4.92 -9.98
CA TRP A 57 -3.24 4.79 -11.00
C TRP A 57 -4.42 3.94 -10.54
N LEU A 58 -4.16 2.82 -9.84
CA LEU A 58 -5.19 1.87 -9.45
C LEU A 58 -6.20 2.45 -8.45
N ASP A 59 -5.77 3.33 -7.55
CA ASP A 59 -6.65 4.05 -6.63
C ASP A 59 -7.76 4.80 -7.38
N SER A 60 -7.37 5.52 -8.41
CA SER A 60 -8.34 6.25 -9.23
C SER A 60 -9.15 5.32 -10.13
N ALA A 61 -8.50 4.33 -10.72
CA ALA A 61 -9.13 3.38 -11.63
C ALA A 61 -10.22 2.53 -10.96
N SER A 62 -9.98 2.04 -9.74
CA SER A 62 -10.93 1.22 -8.96
C SER A 62 -12.29 1.91 -8.71
N HIS A 63 -12.35 3.23 -8.90
CA HIS A 63 -13.59 4.02 -8.79
C HIS A 63 -14.33 4.20 -10.11
N THR A 64 -13.78 3.70 -11.21
CA THR A 64 -14.43 3.72 -12.53
C THR A 64 -15.23 2.42 -12.75
N PRO A 65 -16.30 2.45 -13.56
CA PRO A 65 -17.05 1.22 -13.84
C PRO A 65 -16.19 0.09 -14.44
N GLU A 66 -15.16 0.44 -15.20
CA GLU A 66 -14.27 -0.50 -15.88
C GLU A 66 -13.42 -1.32 -14.89
N TYR A 67 -12.96 -0.69 -13.79
CA TYR A 67 -12.05 -1.32 -12.82
C TYR A 67 -12.67 -1.49 -11.43
N ALA A 68 -13.96 -1.24 -11.25
CA ALA A 68 -14.64 -1.35 -9.96
C ALA A 68 -14.51 -2.74 -9.30
N TYR A 69 -14.26 -3.78 -10.11
CA TYR A 69 -14.00 -5.14 -9.63
C TYR A 69 -12.69 -5.27 -8.84
N THR A 70 -11.78 -4.29 -8.92
CA THR A 70 -10.51 -4.28 -8.20
C THR A 70 -10.62 -3.67 -6.79
N ALA A 71 -11.76 -3.12 -6.43
CA ALA A 71 -11.93 -2.34 -5.19
C ALA A 71 -11.59 -3.12 -3.90
N THR A 72 -11.71 -4.44 -3.91
CA THR A 72 -11.37 -5.30 -2.75
C THR A 72 -9.93 -5.79 -2.78
N TRP A 73 -9.20 -5.59 -3.86
CA TRP A 73 -7.85 -6.10 -4.05
C TRP A 73 -6.78 -5.32 -3.31
N HIS A 74 -7.12 -4.12 -2.80
CA HIS A 74 -6.21 -3.23 -2.10
C HIS A 74 -5.92 -3.65 -0.66
N TYR A 75 -6.69 -4.58 -0.07
CA TYR A 75 -6.61 -4.94 1.34
C TYR A 75 -7.06 -6.37 1.63
N ALA A 76 -6.76 -6.85 2.84
CA ALA A 76 -7.38 -8.02 3.43
C ALA A 76 -7.57 -7.77 4.92
N ASN A 77 -8.82 -7.54 5.33
CA ASN A 77 -9.14 -7.19 6.72
C ASN A 77 -9.24 -8.43 7.61
N VAL A 78 -8.50 -8.43 8.73
CA VAL A 78 -8.45 -9.55 9.69
C VAL A 78 -8.85 -9.06 11.08
N ASP A 79 -10.03 -9.45 11.55
CA ASP A 79 -10.49 -9.13 12.89
C ASP A 79 -9.63 -9.81 13.98
N GLU A 80 -9.70 -9.25 15.18
CA GLU A 80 -9.01 -9.79 16.35
C GLU A 80 -9.42 -11.25 16.61
N GLY A 81 -8.44 -12.09 16.94
CA GLY A 81 -8.65 -13.53 17.13
C GLY A 81 -8.61 -14.38 15.87
N PHE A 82 -8.52 -13.76 14.69
CA PHE A 82 -8.40 -14.46 13.42
C PHE A 82 -6.98 -14.29 12.82
N THR A 83 -6.68 -15.14 11.85
CA THR A 83 -5.51 -15.03 10.96
C THR A 83 -5.99 -14.92 9.51
N TYR A 84 -5.08 -14.68 8.57
CA TYR A 84 -5.43 -14.68 7.15
C TYR A 84 -6.11 -15.98 6.70
N GLU A 85 -5.67 -17.11 7.23
CA GLU A 85 -6.20 -18.44 6.91
C GLU A 85 -7.59 -18.70 7.52
N THR A 86 -7.95 -18.01 8.60
CA THR A 86 -9.20 -18.22 9.33
C THR A 86 -10.19 -17.07 9.24
N MET A 87 -9.78 -15.94 8.62
CA MET A 87 -10.67 -14.81 8.38
C MET A 87 -11.78 -15.15 7.38
N THR A 88 -12.86 -14.38 7.39
CA THR A 88 -13.87 -14.43 6.33
C THR A 88 -13.26 -13.86 5.05
N LYS A 89 -13.11 -14.70 4.03
CA LYS A 89 -12.58 -14.30 2.73
C LYS A 89 -13.60 -13.49 1.93
N ASN A 90 -13.10 -12.49 1.21
CA ASN A 90 -13.92 -11.76 0.24
C ASN A 90 -14.06 -12.59 -1.04
N PRO A 91 -15.28 -12.88 -1.51
CA PRO A 91 -15.48 -13.66 -2.74
C PRO A 91 -14.94 -12.97 -4.00
N ASP A 92 -14.78 -11.63 -3.96
CA ASP A 92 -14.23 -10.84 -5.08
C ASP A 92 -12.69 -10.78 -5.06
N GLY A 93 -12.04 -11.50 -4.12
CA GLY A 93 -10.60 -11.54 -3.93
C GLY A 93 -10.09 -10.52 -2.93
N ASP A 94 -8.85 -10.68 -2.54
CA ASP A 94 -8.12 -9.81 -1.64
C ASP A 94 -6.69 -9.53 -2.15
N ILE A 95 -5.95 -8.70 -1.44
CA ILE A 95 -4.62 -8.26 -1.84
C ILE A 95 -3.62 -9.40 -2.00
N VAL A 96 -3.64 -10.41 -1.11
CA VAL A 96 -2.67 -11.53 -1.15
C VAL A 96 -2.95 -12.43 -2.34
N GLU A 97 -4.21 -12.89 -2.49
CA GLU A 97 -4.63 -13.74 -3.60
C GLU A 97 -4.40 -13.05 -4.95
N THR A 98 -4.64 -11.73 -5.01
CA THR A 98 -4.47 -10.97 -6.25
C THR A 98 -3.00 -10.82 -6.62
N ILE A 99 -2.12 -10.50 -5.68
CA ILE A 99 -0.67 -10.41 -5.95
C ILE A 99 -0.14 -11.77 -6.42
N ASP A 100 -0.46 -12.86 -5.71
CA ASP A 100 -0.03 -14.20 -6.09
C ASP A 100 -0.48 -14.58 -7.50
N ARG A 101 -1.75 -14.30 -7.85
CA ARG A 101 -2.30 -14.54 -9.17
C ARG A 101 -1.61 -13.70 -10.25
N ILE A 102 -1.47 -12.40 -10.05
CA ILE A 102 -0.82 -11.51 -11.03
C ILE A 102 0.63 -11.93 -11.26
N VAL A 103 1.38 -12.24 -10.21
CA VAL A 103 2.77 -12.72 -10.32
C VAL A 103 2.84 -14.01 -11.13
N ALA A 104 1.94 -14.98 -10.88
CA ALA A 104 1.92 -16.23 -11.60
C ALA A 104 1.61 -16.02 -13.10
N GLU A 105 0.62 -15.19 -13.43
CA GLU A 105 0.22 -14.92 -14.82
C GLU A 105 1.31 -14.12 -15.57
N LEU A 106 1.98 -13.17 -14.93
CA LEU A 106 3.12 -12.45 -15.52
C LEU A 106 4.30 -13.39 -15.79
N LYS A 107 4.60 -14.33 -14.87
CA LYS A 107 5.66 -15.34 -15.06
C LYS A 107 5.36 -16.35 -16.15
N ASP A 108 4.09 -16.72 -16.35
CA ASP A 108 3.68 -17.63 -17.44
C ASP A 108 3.95 -17.04 -18.83
N GLY A 109 3.98 -15.72 -18.94
CA GLY A 109 4.38 -14.99 -20.16
C GLY A 109 3.41 -15.18 -21.34
N GLN A 110 2.17 -15.63 -21.10
CA GLN A 110 1.17 -15.88 -22.16
C GLN A 110 0.15 -14.73 -22.32
N LEU A 111 0.34 -13.64 -21.58
CA LEU A 111 -0.55 -12.49 -21.64
C LEU A 111 -0.38 -11.70 -22.94
N ASP A 112 -1.45 -11.12 -23.43
CA ASP A 112 -1.33 -10.12 -24.47
C ASP A 112 -0.69 -8.83 -23.92
N PRO A 113 -0.10 -7.96 -24.76
CA PRO A 113 0.62 -6.78 -24.30
C PRO A 113 -0.23 -5.80 -23.46
N ALA A 114 -1.54 -5.71 -23.71
CA ALA A 114 -2.41 -4.80 -22.95
C ALA A 114 -2.68 -5.36 -21.55
N GLN A 115 -2.90 -6.67 -21.46
CA GLN A 115 -3.10 -7.37 -20.20
C GLN A 115 -1.83 -7.39 -19.35
N GLU A 116 -0.67 -7.61 -19.97
CA GLU A 116 0.63 -7.55 -19.30
C GLU A 116 0.88 -6.16 -18.71
N GLN A 117 0.67 -5.09 -19.49
CA GLN A 117 0.79 -3.72 -19.00
C GLN A 117 -0.17 -3.44 -17.84
N LEU A 118 -1.41 -3.89 -17.94
CA LEU A 118 -2.43 -3.71 -16.90
C LEU A 118 -2.00 -4.39 -15.60
N TYR A 119 -1.54 -5.63 -15.68
CA TYR A 119 -1.11 -6.38 -14.50
C TYR A 119 0.16 -5.83 -13.87
N LEU A 120 1.10 -5.35 -14.68
CA LEU A 120 2.28 -4.65 -14.16
C LEU A 120 1.90 -3.40 -13.38
N LYS A 121 1.00 -2.56 -13.90
CA LYS A 121 0.50 -1.37 -13.18
C LYS A 121 -0.19 -1.74 -11.87
N MET A 122 -1.00 -2.79 -11.88
CA MET A 122 -1.66 -3.29 -10.68
C MET A 122 -0.65 -3.79 -9.65
N LEU A 123 0.36 -4.57 -10.07
CA LEU A 123 1.38 -5.11 -9.17
C LEU A 123 2.20 -3.99 -8.51
N ILE A 124 2.59 -2.95 -9.26
CA ILE A 124 3.30 -1.78 -8.73
C ILE A 124 2.54 -1.14 -7.57
N HIS A 125 1.23 -1.00 -7.70
CA HIS A 125 0.36 -0.43 -6.68
C HIS A 125 0.15 -1.37 -5.49
N LEU A 126 -0.31 -2.59 -5.76
CA LEU A 126 -0.76 -3.54 -4.74
C LEU A 126 0.37 -3.98 -3.79
N VAL A 127 1.62 -4.08 -4.27
CA VAL A 127 2.74 -4.36 -3.36
C VAL A 127 2.97 -3.20 -2.40
N GLY A 128 2.72 -1.96 -2.81
CA GLY A 128 2.70 -0.80 -1.91
C GLY A 128 1.64 -0.98 -0.83
N ASP A 129 0.40 -1.27 -1.21
CA ASP A 129 -0.73 -1.48 -0.30
C ASP A 129 -0.50 -2.60 0.71
N LEU A 130 0.12 -3.70 0.27
CA LEU A 130 0.45 -4.83 1.13
C LEU A 130 1.36 -4.43 2.30
N HIS A 131 2.16 -3.36 2.13
CA HIS A 131 3.06 -2.83 3.15
C HIS A 131 2.47 -1.69 3.97
N GLN A 132 1.21 -1.30 3.70
CA GLN A 132 0.47 -0.36 4.54
C GLN A 132 -0.26 -1.12 5.65
N PRO A 133 0.12 -0.94 6.94
CA PRO A 133 -0.42 -1.79 8.01
C PRO A 133 -1.94 -1.76 8.13
N MET A 134 -2.60 -0.61 7.92
CA MET A 134 -4.06 -0.50 8.07
C MET A 134 -4.83 -1.23 6.95
N HIS A 135 -4.18 -1.61 5.84
CA HIS A 135 -4.76 -2.46 4.80
C HIS A 135 -4.93 -3.92 5.24
N THR A 136 -4.41 -4.25 6.41
CA THR A 136 -4.59 -5.55 7.07
C THR A 136 -5.42 -5.45 8.34
N GLY A 137 -6.09 -4.31 8.56
CA GLY A 137 -6.82 -3.97 9.78
C GLY A 137 -8.12 -4.75 9.98
N HIS A 138 -8.92 -4.34 10.96
CA HIS A 138 -10.14 -5.06 11.29
C HIS A 138 -11.24 -4.85 10.23
N LEU A 139 -11.99 -5.92 9.92
CA LEU A 139 -13.14 -5.84 9.03
C LEU A 139 -14.26 -4.96 9.64
N ARG A 140 -14.49 -5.08 10.94
CA ARG A 140 -15.54 -4.36 11.69
C ARG A 140 -15.43 -2.83 11.57
N ASP A 141 -14.23 -2.29 11.42
CA ASP A 141 -13.97 -0.87 11.33
C ASP A 141 -13.36 -0.44 9.98
N ARG A 142 -13.37 -1.35 9.01
CA ARG A 142 -12.89 -1.10 7.64
C ARG A 142 -11.42 -0.69 7.62
N GLY A 143 -10.57 -1.44 8.35
CA GLY A 143 -9.16 -1.17 8.43
C GLY A 143 -8.83 0.17 9.13
N GLY A 144 -9.58 0.55 10.16
CA GLY A 144 -9.39 1.81 10.89
C GLY A 144 -10.08 3.03 10.28
N ASN A 145 -10.80 2.89 9.14
CA ASN A 145 -11.57 4.00 8.56
C ASN A 145 -12.71 4.49 9.45
N SER A 146 -13.23 3.61 10.30
CA SER A 146 -14.28 3.93 11.26
C SER A 146 -13.74 4.20 12.67
N VAL A 147 -12.42 4.33 12.85
CA VAL A 147 -11.78 4.69 14.13
C VAL A 147 -11.45 6.19 14.08
N PRO A 148 -12.28 7.06 14.69
CA PRO A 148 -12.04 8.50 14.67
C PRO A 148 -10.83 8.84 15.55
N VAL A 149 -9.96 9.67 15.01
CA VAL A 149 -8.80 10.27 15.72
C VAL A 149 -8.65 11.72 15.28
N ARG A 150 -7.81 12.46 15.97
CA ARG A 150 -7.35 13.77 15.48
C ARG A 150 -5.87 13.69 15.15
N PHE A 151 -5.46 14.44 14.14
CA PHE A 151 -4.05 14.61 13.80
C PHE A 151 -3.72 16.10 13.85
N PHE A 152 -2.91 16.51 14.83
CA PHE A 152 -2.68 17.93 15.18
C PHE A 152 -4.00 18.70 15.39
N GLY A 153 -4.91 18.15 16.17
CA GLY A 153 -6.20 18.75 16.49
C GLY A 153 -7.24 18.71 15.37
N ARG A 154 -6.90 18.22 14.17
CA ARG A 154 -7.83 18.11 13.03
C ARG A 154 -8.48 16.74 13.01
N GLU A 155 -9.80 16.71 12.81
CA GLU A 155 -10.56 15.48 12.67
C GLU A 155 -10.04 14.62 11.51
N SER A 156 -9.87 13.32 11.78
CA SER A 156 -9.40 12.31 10.85
C SER A 156 -9.88 10.92 11.28
N ASN A 157 -9.46 9.89 10.61
CA ASN A 157 -9.56 8.51 11.07
C ASN A 157 -8.18 7.85 11.06
N LEU A 158 -8.06 6.74 11.77
CA LEU A 158 -6.79 6.06 11.96
C LEU A 158 -6.18 5.61 10.61
N HIS A 159 -7.00 5.10 9.70
CA HIS A 159 -6.56 4.68 8.36
C HIS A 159 -5.95 5.86 7.58
N ALA A 160 -6.68 6.97 7.44
CA ALA A 160 -6.21 8.16 6.71
C ALA A 160 -4.95 8.79 7.31
N VAL A 161 -4.76 8.67 8.62
CA VAL A 161 -3.51 9.10 9.26
C VAL A 161 -2.35 8.25 8.76
N TRP A 162 -2.49 6.93 8.70
CA TRP A 162 -1.44 6.03 8.24
C TRP A 162 -1.21 6.10 6.73
N ASP A 163 -2.26 6.27 5.92
CA ASP A 163 -2.11 6.41 4.48
C ASP A 163 -1.34 7.67 4.08
N SER A 164 -1.68 8.79 4.67
CA SER A 164 -1.25 10.08 4.15
C SER A 164 -0.63 11.00 5.19
N SER A 165 -1.34 11.28 6.30
CA SER A 165 -0.95 12.35 7.20
C SER A 165 0.39 12.08 7.88
N LEU A 166 0.64 10.85 8.29
CA LEU A 166 1.84 10.44 9.01
C LEU A 166 3.06 10.35 8.08
N PRO A 167 3.01 9.73 6.88
CA PRO A 167 4.11 9.77 5.92
C PRO A 167 4.50 11.20 5.52
N GLU A 168 3.51 12.07 5.28
CA GLU A 168 3.76 13.47 4.93
C GLU A 168 4.36 14.28 6.09
N ALA A 169 4.02 13.95 7.33
CA ALA A 169 4.52 14.62 8.52
C ALA A 169 5.86 14.08 9.01
N ALA A 170 6.16 12.78 8.74
CA ALA A 170 7.40 12.16 9.15
C ALA A 170 8.61 12.85 8.50
N HIS A 171 8.56 13.02 7.19
CA HIS A 171 9.57 13.73 6.43
C HIS A 171 8.93 14.50 5.26
N LYS A 172 9.35 15.75 5.10
CA LYS A 172 8.94 16.58 3.96
C LYS A 172 9.81 16.32 2.73
N TRP A 173 10.22 15.09 2.55
CA TRP A 173 11.07 14.67 1.44
C TRP A 173 10.23 14.37 0.19
N SER A 174 10.84 14.59 -0.98
CA SER A 174 10.38 13.99 -2.24
C SER A 174 10.61 12.48 -2.20
N TYR A 175 9.96 11.71 -3.08
CA TYR A 175 10.17 10.27 -3.17
C TYR A 175 11.65 9.91 -3.47
N THR A 176 12.36 10.77 -4.21
CA THR A 176 13.79 10.60 -4.48
C THR A 176 14.64 10.81 -3.22
N GLU A 177 14.29 11.78 -2.37
CA GLU A 177 14.98 11.99 -1.10
C GLU A 177 14.69 10.84 -0.13
N TRP A 178 13.45 10.33 -0.06
CA TRP A 178 13.10 9.14 0.72
C TRP A 178 13.99 7.96 0.33
N GLN A 179 14.08 7.64 -0.96
CA GLN A 179 14.94 6.56 -1.45
C GLN A 179 16.39 6.79 -1.07
N ASN A 180 16.95 7.97 -1.35
CA ASN A 180 18.35 8.29 -1.03
C ASN A 180 18.70 8.19 0.47
N GLN A 181 17.74 8.43 1.36
CA GLN A 181 17.95 8.34 2.80
C GLN A 181 17.79 6.92 3.33
N LEU A 182 16.83 6.16 2.82
CA LEU A 182 16.49 4.84 3.35
C LEU A 182 17.25 3.69 2.68
N ASP A 183 17.46 3.76 1.38
CA ASP A 183 18.00 2.67 0.57
C ASP A 183 19.52 2.63 0.62
N ARG A 184 20.04 2.21 1.78
CA ARG A 184 21.48 2.09 2.08
C ARG A 184 21.82 0.70 2.59
N LEU A 185 21.16 -0.30 2.04
CA LEU A 185 21.25 -1.67 2.48
C LEU A 185 22.43 -2.41 1.82
N THR A 186 22.96 -3.37 2.52
CA THR A 186 23.85 -4.38 1.94
C THR A 186 23.05 -5.41 1.14
N GLU A 187 23.70 -6.11 0.23
CA GLU A 187 23.07 -7.20 -0.54
C GLU A 187 22.43 -8.26 0.35
N GLU A 188 23.07 -8.59 1.50
CA GLU A 188 22.51 -9.55 2.46
C GLU A 188 21.21 -9.02 3.12
N GLU A 189 21.14 -7.72 3.42
CA GLU A 189 19.93 -7.09 3.97
C GLU A 189 18.81 -7.06 2.94
N VAL A 190 19.11 -6.75 1.68
CA VAL A 190 18.16 -6.81 0.57
C VAL A 190 17.61 -8.22 0.42
N ALA A 191 18.49 -9.25 0.36
CA ALA A 191 18.06 -10.63 0.25
C ALA A 191 17.14 -11.07 1.40
N ARG A 192 17.41 -10.63 2.63
CA ARG A 192 16.52 -10.87 3.78
C ARG A 192 15.15 -10.19 3.64
N ILE A 193 15.10 -8.96 3.13
CA ILE A 193 13.86 -8.24 2.90
C ILE A 193 13.03 -8.93 1.82
N GLN A 194 13.64 -9.33 0.74
CA GLN A 194 12.98 -9.98 -0.39
C GLN A 194 12.50 -11.41 -0.10
N SER A 195 13.02 -12.04 0.97
CA SER A 195 12.63 -13.40 1.34
C SER A 195 11.14 -13.50 1.71
N GLY A 196 10.59 -14.72 1.57
CA GLY A 196 9.20 -15.02 1.89
C GLY A 196 8.25 -14.82 0.71
N THR A 197 6.97 -14.88 1.01
CA THR A 197 5.86 -14.80 0.05
C THR A 197 4.97 -13.57 0.34
N PRO A 198 4.07 -13.17 -0.57
CA PRO A 198 3.08 -12.14 -0.28
C PRO A 198 2.29 -12.39 1.01
N LEU A 199 1.98 -13.64 1.32
CA LEU A 199 1.33 -14.01 2.58
C LEU A 199 2.22 -13.76 3.81
N ASP A 200 3.51 -14.04 3.72
CA ASP A 200 4.45 -13.77 4.82
C ASP A 200 4.56 -12.25 5.05
N TRP A 201 4.65 -11.48 3.98
CA TRP A 201 4.71 -10.00 4.04
C TRP A 201 3.42 -9.41 4.59
N PHE A 202 2.27 -9.98 4.22
CA PHE A 202 0.98 -9.63 4.80
C PHE A 202 0.96 -9.85 6.32
N LYS A 203 1.45 -11.01 6.79
CA LYS A 203 1.53 -11.34 8.22
C LYS A 203 2.41 -10.35 8.99
N GLU A 204 3.52 -9.90 8.40
CA GLU A 204 4.36 -8.85 8.98
C GLU A 204 3.59 -7.52 9.12
N SER A 205 2.90 -7.08 8.06
CA SER A 205 2.08 -5.86 8.08
C SER A 205 0.93 -5.96 9.09
N ASN A 206 0.28 -7.15 9.18
CA ASN A 206 -0.79 -7.38 10.14
C ASN A 206 -0.31 -7.38 11.59
N ALA A 207 0.89 -7.89 11.88
CA ALA A 207 1.48 -7.80 13.21
C ALA A 207 1.68 -6.33 13.63
N ILE A 208 2.22 -5.49 12.74
CA ILE A 208 2.36 -4.05 12.96
C ILE A 208 0.98 -3.39 13.15
N CYS A 209 0.00 -3.74 12.33
CA CYS A 209 -1.36 -3.22 12.43
C CYS A 209 -1.98 -3.47 13.81
N ARG A 210 -1.80 -4.67 14.36
CA ARG A 210 -2.27 -5.04 15.71
C ARG A 210 -1.62 -4.17 16.80
N GLU A 211 -0.32 -3.91 16.70
CA GLU A 211 0.37 -3.00 17.62
C GLU A 211 -0.18 -1.58 17.55
N ILE A 212 -0.50 -1.09 16.34
CA ILE A 212 -1.11 0.22 16.13
C ILE A 212 -2.47 0.31 16.83
N TYR A 213 -3.34 -0.69 16.68
CA TYR A 213 -4.64 -0.72 17.34
C TYR A 213 -4.52 -0.74 18.88
N VAL A 214 -3.56 -1.46 19.43
CA VAL A 214 -3.31 -1.50 20.88
C VAL A 214 -2.82 -0.14 21.38
N ALA A 215 -1.98 0.55 20.61
CA ALA A 215 -1.36 1.82 21.01
C ALA A 215 -2.23 3.05 20.72
N THR A 216 -3.27 2.93 19.87
CA THR A 216 -4.04 4.09 19.40
C THR A 216 -5.52 3.92 19.74
N SER A 217 -5.97 4.60 20.79
CA SER A 217 -7.39 4.60 21.18
C SER A 217 -8.22 5.52 20.30
N GLU A 218 -9.50 5.17 20.14
CA GLU A 218 -10.50 6.05 19.52
C GLU A 218 -10.53 7.41 20.23
N GLY A 219 -10.60 8.49 19.45
CA GLY A 219 -10.61 9.87 19.94
C GLY A 219 -9.22 10.45 20.28
N SER A 220 -8.13 9.67 20.13
CA SER A 220 -6.77 10.16 20.36
C SER A 220 -6.44 11.38 19.50
N ASP A 221 -5.66 12.32 20.05
CA ASP A 221 -5.08 13.44 19.30
C ASP A 221 -3.60 13.15 19.04
N LEU A 222 -3.31 12.73 17.82
CA LEU A 222 -2.01 12.26 17.38
C LEU A 222 -1.16 13.45 16.92
N SER A 223 0.08 13.52 17.38
CA SER A 223 0.96 14.66 17.11
C SER A 223 2.43 14.24 17.02
N TYR A 224 3.33 15.08 17.46
CA TYR A 224 4.78 14.85 17.38
C TYR A 224 5.26 13.55 18.03
N ASP A 225 4.67 13.16 19.16
CA ASP A 225 5.05 11.90 19.83
C ASP A 225 4.69 10.69 18.99
N TYR A 226 3.55 10.75 18.31
CA TYR A 226 3.10 9.70 17.38
C TYR A 226 4.02 9.62 16.16
N ILE A 227 4.41 10.77 15.59
CA ILE A 227 5.38 10.82 14.49
C ILE A 227 6.72 10.23 14.95
N ALA A 228 7.24 10.66 16.10
CA ALA A 228 8.53 10.16 16.61
C ALA A 228 8.53 8.65 16.83
N THR A 229 7.39 8.08 17.23
CA THR A 229 7.23 6.64 17.46
C THR A 229 7.14 5.86 16.15
N TYR A 230 6.36 6.37 15.18
CA TYR A 230 5.95 5.58 14.02
C TYR A 230 6.63 5.95 12.69
N ALA A 231 7.37 7.07 12.62
CA ALA A 231 8.16 7.37 11.42
C ALA A 231 9.13 6.21 11.06
N PRO A 232 9.88 5.61 12.02
CA PRO A 232 10.74 4.46 11.70
C PRO A 232 9.98 3.21 11.23
N VAL A 233 8.71 3.08 11.59
CA VAL A 233 7.86 1.96 11.11
C VAL A 233 7.48 2.19 9.65
N ILE A 234 7.06 3.43 9.31
CA ILE A 234 6.74 3.81 7.93
C ILE A 234 7.97 3.64 7.04
N GLU A 235 9.11 4.16 7.47
CA GLU A 235 10.39 4.04 6.75
C GLU A 235 10.69 2.58 6.39
N ARG A 236 10.58 1.67 7.36
CA ARG A 236 10.79 0.23 7.12
C ARG A 236 9.77 -0.36 6.17
N GLN A 237 8.49 0.01 6.27
CA GLN A 237 7.44 -0.55 5.42
C GLN A 237 7.60 -0.07 3.97
N LEU A 238 7.91 1.20 3.75
CA LEU A 238 8.17 1.73 2.41
C LEU A 238 9.41 1.09 1.77
N LEU A 239 10.50 0.95 2.54
CA LEU A 239 11.74 0.31 2.09
C LEU A 239 11.52 -1.17 1.74
N ARG A 240 10.81 -1.90 2.60
CA ARG A 240 10.44 -3.31 2.34
C ARG A 240 9.57 -3.45 1.11
N GLY A 241 8.54 -2.60 0.98
CA GLY A 241 7.65 -2.60 -0.19
C GLY A 241 8.43 -2.41 -1.48
N GLY A 242 9.33 -1.44 -1.53
CA GLY A 242 10.15 -1.17 -2.71
C GLY A 242 11.08 -2.33 -3.08
N HIS A 243 11.83 -2.88 -2.13
CA HIS A 243 12.74 -4.00 -2.41
C HIS A 243 11.99 -5.30 -2.76
N ARG A 244 10.84 -5.58 -2.13
CA ARG A 244 10.00 -6.75 -2.45
C ARG A 244 9.38 -6.63 -3.84
N LEU A 245 8.91 -5.44 -4.21
CA LEU A 245 8.45 -5.17 -5.57
C LEU A 245 9.60 -5.37 -6.57
N ALA A 246 10.79 -4.81 -6.32
CA ALA A 246 11.96 -5.03 -7.17
C ALA A 246 12.31 -6.52 -7.31
N GLY A 247 12.28 -7.28 -6.21
CA GLY A 247 12.54 -8.72 -6.22
C GLY A 247 11.56 -9.47 -7.12
N LEU A 248 10.25 -9.22 -6.99
CA LEU A 248 9.24 -9.82 -7.86
C LEU A 248 9.44 -9.46 -9.33
N LEU A 249 9.71 -8.18 -9.61
CA LEU A 249 9.90 -7.69 -10.98
C LEU A 249 11.18 -8.24 -11.62
N ASN A 250 12.26 -8.36 -10.86
CA ASN A 250 13.49 -8.98 -11.32
C ASN A 250 13.32 -10.49 -11.57
N GLU A 251 12.50 -11.17 -10.79
CA GLU A 251 12.16 -12.60 -11.02
C GLU A 251 11.29 -12.80 -12.26
N ILE A 252 10.40 -11.85 -12.56
CA ILE A 252 9.48 -11.92 -13.71
C ILE A 252 10.21 -11.52 -15.00
N TYR A 253 11.01 -10.47 -14.96
CA TYR A 253 11.52 -9.81 -16.14
C TYR A 253 13.06 -9.84 -16.30
N GLY A 254 13.80 -10.28 -15.27
CA GLY A 254 15.27 -10.35 -15.25
C GLY A 254 15.91 -11.50 -16.02
#